data_cb5d2d96d5b15ce0a7f1ba233c08efa5
#
_entry.id   cb5d2d96d5b15ce0a7f1ba233c08efa5
#
_cell.length_a   1.000
_cell.length_b   1.000
_cell.length_c   1.000
_cell.angle_alpha   90.00
_cell.angle_beta   90.00
_cell.angle_gamma   90.00
#
_symmetry.space_group_name_H-M   'P 1'
#
loop_
_entity.id
_entity.type
_entity.pdbx_description
1 polymer ?
#
loop_
_entity_poly.entity_id
_entity_poly.type
_entity_poly.pdbx_seq_one_letter_code
_entity_poly.pdbx_strand_id
1 'polypeptide(L)'
;MSPTDDWRIGEVIKSATEKQVGFKWNFFVAFGTYVLITIALTVIQELTVGTGDSVAAALVELLVSLIMLPLGIGLGLLGIRRAAGKATPVSTLWEPYSDAIPIIVMFIMMTVLIVAGFFLLVLPGIYLAIAYSFAPYLIIEKKMGAWEALETSRKAITQYWWRYFGLMLLATLLFIVGSIPILIGLVWILPILGIATGEVFTKTFGADDGESLELEVD
;
A
#
# COMPACT_ATOMS: atom_id res chain seq x y z
N MET A 1 15.42 -8.68 16.64
CA MET A 1 15.17 -7.37 17.25
C MET A 1 13.70 -7.29 17.59
N SER A 2 13.30 -7.16 18.85
CA SER A 2 11.88 -7.01 19.20
C SER A 2 11.31 -5.77 18.49
N PRO A 3 10.13 -5.86 17.85
CA PRO A 3 9.49 -4.71 17.23
C PRO A 3 9.35 -3.64 18.30
N THR A 4 9.89 -2.46 18.07
CA THR A 4 9.78 -1.35 19.03
C THR A 4 8.36 -0.79 18.94
N ASP A 5 7.50 -1.21 19.86
CA ASP A 5 6.09 -0.78 19.97
C ASP A 5 5.90 0.72 20.23
N ASP A 6 6.98 1.50 20.34
CA ASP A 6 6.93 2.90 20.78
C ASP A 6 7.37 3.90 19.68
N TRP A 7 6.74 3.83 18.50
CA TRP A 7 6.93 4.86 17.49
C TRP A 7 5.92 6.01 17.65
N ARG A 8 6.38 7.25 17.41
CA ARG A 8 5.54 8.45 17.46
C ARG A 8 5.27 8.97 16.05
N ILE A 9 4.04 9.45 15.79
CA ILE A 9 3.64 9.99 14.48
C ILE A 9 4.62 11.08 14.00
N GLY A 10 5.00 12.00 14.90
CA GLY A 10 5.95 13.08 14.56
C GLY A 10 7.33 12.57 14.12
N GLU A 11 7.84 11.52 14.72
CA GLU A 11 9.12 10.89 14.36
C GLU A 11 9.03 10.20 13.00
N VAL A 12 7.92 9.50 12.74
CA VAL A 12 7.66 8.85 11.44
C VAL A 12 7.62 9.88 10.32
N ILE A 13 6.88 10.98 10.49
CA ILE A 13 6.80 12.05 9.49
C ILE A 13 8.14 12.76 9.30
N LYS A 14 8.88 13.02 10.38
CA LYS A 14 10.22 13.61 10.30
C LYS A 14 11.18 12.71 9.51
N SER A 15 11.26 11.44 9.87
CA SER A 15 12.10 10.46 9.16
C SER A 15 11.71 10.35 7.69
N ALA A 16 10.41 10.29 7.39
CA ALA A 16 9.91 10.25 6.02
C ALA A 16 10.30 11.50 5.22
N THR A 17 10.27 12.69 5.86
CA THR A 17 10.67 13.95 5.23
C THR A 17 12.17 13.97 4.92
N GLU A 18 13.00 13.45 5.80
CA GLU A 18 14.45 13.34 5.59
C GLU A 18 14.77 12.34 4.46
N LYS A 19 14.12 11.18 4.45
CA LYS A 19 14.35 10.12 3.46
C LYS A 19 13.80 10.42 2.06
N GLN A 20 12.96 11.45 1.88
CA GLN A 20 12.45 11.81 0.56
C GLN A 20 13.52 12.35 -0.41
N VAL A 21 14.66 12.83 0.10
CA VAL A 21 15.75 13.36 -0.72
C VAL A 21 16.31 12.25 -1.61
N GLY A 22 16.38 12.50 -2.93
CA GLY A 22 16.80 11.52 -3.94
C GLY A 22 15.73 10.48 -4.34
N PHE A 23 14.62 10.41 -3.59
CA PHE A 23 13.51 9.48 -3.90
C PHE A 23 12.48 10.06 -4.87
N LYS A 24 12.28 11.36 -4.83
CA LYS A 24 11.18 12.06 -5.54
C LYS A 24 11.12 11.71 -7.02
N TRP A 25 12.23 11.73 -7.73
CA TRP A 25 12.25 11.51 -9.17
C TRP A 25 11.75 10.11 -9.55
N ASN A 26 12.30 9.07 -8.94
CA ASN A 26 11.88 7.69 -9.18
C ASN A 26 10.41 7.48 -8.81
N PHE A 27 9.96 8.08 -7.70
CA PHE A 27 8.56 8.02 -7.28
C PHE A 27 7.64 8.67 -8.30
N PHE A 28 7.98 9.87 -8.82
CA PHE A 28 7.14 10.55 -9.81
C PHE A 28 7.15 9.87 -11.18
N VAL A 29 8.25 9.28 -11.58
CA VAL A 29 8.27 8.45 -12.81
C VAL A 29 7.35 7.24 -12.62
N ALA A 30 7.43 6.53 -11.50
CA ALA A 30 6.55 5.41 -11.19
C ALA A 30 5.08 5.83 -11.09
N PHE A 31 4.80 6.92 -10.37
CA PHE A 31 3.45 7.49 -10.25
C PHE A 31 2.89 7.95 -11.61
N GLY A 32 3.69 8.64 -12.42
CA GLY A 32 3.32 9.05 -13.77
C GLY A 32 3.03 7.84 -14.66
N THR A 33 3.84 6.78 -14.57
CA THR A 33 3.59 5.52 -15.28
C THR A 33 2.26 4.90 -14.85
N TYR A 34 1.98 4.85 -13.54
CA TYR A 34 0.71 4.38 -13.01
C TYR A 34 -0.48 5.18 -13.55
N VAL A 35 -0.39 6.51 -13.51
CA VAL A 35 -1.45 7.43 -14.01
C VAL A 35 -1.65 7.26 -15.51
N LEU A 36 -0.58 7.18 -16.31
CA LEU A 36 -0.68 7.00 -17.75
C LEU A 36 -1.36 5.66 -18.11
N ILE A 37 -1.01 4.58 -17.44
CA ILE A 37 -1.64 3.28 -17.65
C ILE A 37 -3.12 3.34 -17.24
N THR A 38 -3.45 3.97 -16.11
CA THR A 38 -4.83 4.14 -15.68
C THR A 38 -5.64 4.90 -16.72
N ILE A 39 -5.15 6.04 -17.20
CA ILE A 39 -5.82 6.84 -18.24
C ILE A 39 -5.99 6.00 -19.52
N ALA A 40 -4.94 5.30 -19.97
CA ALA A 40 -5.01 4.49 -21.18
C ALA A 40 -6.08 3.39 -21.08
N LEU A 41 -6.10 2.67 -19.97
CA LEU A 41 -7.09 1.62 -19.74
C LEU A 41 -8.52 2.17 -19.64
N THR A 42 -8.71 3.31 -18.95
CA THR A 42 -10.01 3.98 -18.88
C THR A 42 -10.51 4.43 -20.26
N VAL A 43 -9.63 5.02 -21.09
CA VAL A 43 -9.98 5.42 -22.45
C VAL A 43 -10.32 4.20 -23.31
N ILE A 44 -9.55 3.13 -23.22
CA ILE A 44 -9.82 1.88 -23.95
C ILE A 44 -11.18 1.31 -23.52
N GLN A 45 -11.47 1.28 -22.22
CA GLN A 45 -12.74 0.82 -21.69
C GLN A 45 -13.91 1.65 -22.24
N GLU A 46 -13.78 2.97 -22.21
CA GLU A 46 -14.82 3.89 -22.73
C GLU A 46 -15.08 3.68 -24.22
N LEU A 47 -14.03 3.52 -25.01
CA LEU A 47 -14.13 3.30 -26.47
C LEU A 47 -14.67 1.93 -26.86
N THR A 48 -14.48 0.89 -26.02
CA THR A 48 -14.85 -0.48 -26.35
C THR A 48 -16.23 -0.90 -25.83
N VAL A 49 -16.55 -0.52 -24.60
CA VAL A 49 -17.76 -0.98 -23.91
C VAL A 49 -18.65 0.18 -23.47
N GLY A 50 -18.11 1.42 -23.42
CA GLY A 50 -18.77 2.59 -22.87
C GLY A 50 -18.91 2.52 -21.33
N THR A 51 -19.44 3.59 -20.74
CA THR A 51 -19.72 3.69 -19.29
C THR A 51 -21.15 3.25 -18.94
N GLY A 52 -21.80 2.46 -19.81
CA GLY A 52 -23.19 2.01 -19.59
C GLY A 52 -23.32 0.96 -18.48
N ASP A 53 -24.52 0.83 -17.91
CA ASP A 53 -24.88 -0.16 -16.89
C ASP A 53 -25.01 -1.59 -17.46
N SER A 54 -24.12 -1.97 -18.37
CA SER A 54 -24.12 -3.30 -18.98
C SER A 54 -23.25 -4.28 -18.17
N VAL A 55 -23.64 -5.55 -18.17
CA VAL A 55 -22.84 -6.63 -17.56
C VAL A 55 -21.43 -6.68 -18.20
N ALA A 56 -21.33 -6.40 -19.50
CA ALA A 56 -20.06 -6.35 -20.19
C ALA A 56 -19.15 -5.24 -19.66
N ALA A 57 -19.69 -4.03 -19.41
CA ALA A 57 -18.94 -2.92 -18.81
C ALA A 57 -18.43 -3.29 -17.41
N ALA A 58 -19.29 -3.89 -16.57
CA ALA A 58 -18.92 -4.32 -15.22
C ALA A 58 -17.81 -5.39 -15.24
N LEU A 59 -17.86 -6.33 -16.16
CA LEU A 59 -16.82 -7.36 -16.31
C LEU A 59 -15.48 -6.75 -16.76
N VAL A 60 -15.50 -5.80 -17.71
CA VAL A 60 -14.29 -5.11 -18.15
C VAL A 60 -13.71 -4.27 -17.01
N GLU A 61 -14.52 -3.56 -16.25
CA GLU A 61 -14.09 -2.79 -15.09
C GLU A 61 -13.43 -3.68 -14.02
N LEU A 62 -14.03 -4.85 -13.75
CA LEU A 62 -13.45 -5.84 -12.85
C LEU A 62 -12.08 -6.32 -13.34
N LEU A 63 -11.94 -6.64 -14.63
CA LEU A 63 -10.67 -7.07 -15.21
C LEU A 63 -9.61 -5.97 -15.13
N VAL A 64 -9.96 -4.73 -15.46
CA VAL A 64 -9.08 -3.57 -15.34
C VAL A 64 -8.64 -3.38 -13.89
N SER A 65 -9.56 -3.47 -12.93
CA SER A 65 -9.25 -3.36 -11.50
C SER A 65 -8.28 -4.45 -11.03
N LEU A 66 -8.48 -5.69 -11.46
CA LEU A 66 -7.58 -6.81 -11.14
C LEU A 66 -6.17 -6.62 -11.74
N ILE A 67 -6.08 -6.07 -12.95
CA ILE A 67 -4.80 -5.75 -13.59
C ILE A 67 -4.10 -4.59 -12.85
N MET A 68 -4.83 -3.57 -12.45
CA MET A 68 -4.27 -2.39 -11.78
C MET A 68 -3.90 -2.63 -10.32
N LEU A 69 -4.47 -3.66 -9.68
CA LEU A 69 -4.25 -3.97 -8.27
C LEU A 69 -2.76 -4.18 -7.92
N PRO A 70 -1.99 -5.07 -8.59
CA PRO A 70 -0.57 -5.24 -8.30
C PRO A 70 0.22 -3.96 -8.55
N LEU A 71 -0.13 -3.18 -9.56
CA LEU A 71 0.55 -1.93 -9.90
C LEU A 71 0.41 -0.89 -8.78
N GLY A 72 -0.79 -0.77 -8.19
CA GLY A 72 -1.02 0.10 -7.04
C GLY A 72 -0.21 -0.31 -5.81
N ILE A 73 -0.08 -1.62 -5.57
CA ILE A 73 0.76 -2.15 -4.50
C ILE A 73 2.24 -1.84 -4.76
N GLY A 74 2.70 -1.96 -6.02
CA GLY A 74 4.06 -1.62 -6.43
C GLY A 74 4.42 -0.16 -6.12
N LEU A 75 3.48 0.75 -6.28
CA LEU A 75 3.67 2.16 -5.92
C LEU A 75 3.88 2.33 -4.40
N GLY A 76 3.10 1.64 -3.57
CA GLY A 76 3.28 1.63 -2.11
C GLY A 76 4.59 0.95 -1.69
N LEU A 77 4.99 -0.10 -2.40
CA LEU A 77 6.24 -0.84 -2.16
C LEU A 77 7.48 0.04 -2.29
N LEU A 78 7.48 1.01 -3.21
CA LEU A 78 8.54 2.02 -3.33
C LEU A 78 8.74 2.78 -2.01
N GLY A 79 7.65 3.17 -1.34
CA GLY A 79 7.71 3.85 -0.04
C GLY A 79 8.28 2.95 1.06
N ILE A 80 7.86 1.70 1.12
CA ILE A 80 8.34 0.70 2.09
C ILE A 80 9.85 0.45 1.91
N ARG A 81 10.29 0.21 0.70
CA ARG A 81 11.72 0.00 0.40
C ARG A 81 12.55 1.22 0.71
N ARG A 82 12.03 2.41 0.40
CA ARG A 82 12.72 3.66 0.75
C ARG A 82 12.87 3.82 2.25
N ALA A 83 11.84 3.52 3.02
CA ALA A 83 11.88 3.55 4.48
C ALA A 83 12.94 2.60 5.04
N ALA A 84 13.05 1.39 4.46
CA ALA A 84 14.05 0.38 4.79
C ALA A 84 15.48 0.70 4.28
N GLY A 85 15.68 1.84 3.59
CA GLY A 85 16.99 2.19 3.02
C GLY A 85 17.37 1.42 1.75
N LYS A 86 16.44 0.63 1.19
CA LYS A 86 16.67 -0.17 -0.02
C LYS A 86 16.60 0.69 -1.28
N ALA A 87 17.18 0.20 -2.38
CA ALA A 87 17.04 0.81 -3.68
C ALA A 87 15.57 0.80 -4.14
N THR A 88 15.14 1.87 -4.79
CA THR A 88 13.77 2.07 -5.27
C THR A 88 13.75 2.35 -6.78
N PRO A 89 14.19 1.41 -7.63
CA PRO A 89 14.09 1.57 -9.07
C PRO A 89 12.61 1.58 -9.51
N VAL A 90 12.32 2.20 -10.63
CA VAL A 90 10.95 2.24 -11.18
C VAL A 90 10.42 0.84 -11.49
N SER A 91 11.30 -0.12 -11.78
CA SER A 91 10.94 -1.53 -11.99
C SER A 91 10.24 -2.18 -10.79
N THR A 92 10.43 -1.66 -9.57
CA THR A 92 9.69 -2.09 -8.36
C THR A 92 8.16 -2.03 -8.55
N LEU A 93 7.69 -1.14 -9.42
CA LEU A 93 6.27 -1.03 -9.76
C LEU A 93 5.67 -2.33 -10.30
N TRP A 94 6.48 -3.15 -10.98
CA TRP A 94 6.04 -4.39 -11.64
C TRP A 94 6.24 -5.65 -10.82
N GLU A 95 7.00 -5.58 -9.73
CA GLU A 95 7.32 -6.75 -8.92
C GLU A 95 6.10 -7.47 -8.33
N PRO A 96 5.03 -6.77 -7.88
CA PRO A 96 3.85 -7.47 -7.34
C PRO A 96 3.15 -8.40 -8.34
N TYR A 97 3.41 -8.26 -9.64
CA TYR A 97 2.83 -9.18 -10.64
C TYR A 97 3.36 -10.61 -10.51
N SER A 98 4.57 -10.81 -9.98
CA SER A 98 5.09 -12.15 -9.69
C SER A 98 4.26 -12.90 -8.63
N ASP A 99 3.63 -12.14 -7.74
CA ASP A 99 2.80 -12.65 -6.66
C ASP A 99 1.30 -12.31 -6.87
N ALA A 100 0.87 -12.09 -8.12
CA ALA A 100 -0.48 -11.61 -8.44
C ALA A 100 -1.58 -12.54 -7.91
N ILE A 101 -1.41 -13.87 -8.02
CA ILE A 101 -2.42 -14.84 -7.55
C ILE A 101 -2.59 -14.77 -6.03
N PRO A 102 -1.56 -14.88 -5.18
CA PRO A 102 -1.69 -14.66 -3.74
C PRO A 102 -2.31 -13.31 -3.37
N ILE A 103 -1.94 -12.24 -4.08
CA ILE A 103 -2.47 -10.90 -3.88
C ILE A 103 -3.98 -10.86 -4.17
N ILE A 104 -4.43 -11.40 -5.30
CA ILE A 104 -5.85 -11.42 -5.68
C ILE A 104 -6.65 -12.23 -4.64
N VAL A 105 -6.17 -13.41 -4.27
CA VAL A 105 -6.82 -14.24 -3.23
C VAL A 105 -6.93 -13.49 -1.92
N MET A 106 -5.86 -12.85 -1.48
CA MET A 106 -5.84 -12.02 -0.28
C MET A 106 -6.86 -10.86 -0.36
N PHE A 107 -6.95 -10.16 -1.50
CA PHE A 107 -7.91 -9.07 -1.67
C PHE A 107 -9.36 -9.54 -1.64
N ILE A 108 -9.67 -10.69 -2.23
CA ILE A 108 -11.01 -11.28 -2.15
C ILE A 108 -11.36 -11.58 -0.70
N MET A 109 -10.47 -12.27 0.02
CA MET A 109 -10.67 -12.59 1.44
C MET A 109 -10.82 -11.32 2.30
N MET A 110 -9.94 -10.35 2.09
CA MET A 110 -9.97 -9.06 2.78
C MET A 110 -11.30 -8.34 2.54
N THR A 111 -11.75 -8.28 1.30
CA THR A 111 -13.02 -7.63 0.93
C THR A 111 -14.20 -8.31 1.62
N VAL A 112 -14.27 -9.64 1.59
CA VAL A 112 -15.35 -10.40 2.27
C VAL A 112 -15.36 -10.10 3.76
N LEU A 113 -14.19 -10.11 4.41
CA LEU A 113 -14.08 -9.86 5.85
C LEU A 113 -14.45 -8.41 6.22
N ILE A 114 -14.01 -7.43 5.43
CA ILE A 114 -14.34 -6.02 5.67
C ILE A 114 -15.83 -5.78 5.46
N VAL A 115 -16.42 -6.30 4.37
CA VAL A 115 -17.85 -6.19 4.08
C VAL A 115 -18.68 -6.86 5.18
N ALA A 116 -18.31 -8.06 5.63
CA ALA A 116 -18.96 -8.72 6.76
C ALA A 116 -18.82 -7.87 8.04
N GLY A 117 -17.68 -7.24 8.28
CA GLY A 117 -17.46 -6.31 9.38
C GLY A 117 -18.42 -5.11 9.34
N PHE A 118 -18.64 -4.52 8.15
CA PHE A 118 -19.59 -3.42 7.98
C PHE A 118 -21.04 -3.85 8.15
N PHE A 119 -21.40 -5.06 7.72
CA PHE A 119 -22.73 -5.63 7.94
C PHE A 119 -23.03 -5.89 9.42
N LEU A 120 -22.03 -6.30 10.19
CA LEU A 120 -22.18 -6.49 11.63
C LEU A 120 -22.34 -5.14 12.34
N LEU A 121 -21.44 -4.22 12.13
CA LEU A 121 -21.42 -2.84 12.64
C LEU A 121 -20.36 -2.05 11.86
N VAL A 122 -20.53 -0.73 11.74
CA VAL A 122 -19.58 0.14 11.03
C VAL A 122 -18.17 0.09 11.65
N LEU A 123 -18.05 0.04 12.97
CA LEU A 123 -16.77 0.03 13.68
C LEU A 123 -15.88 -1.19 13.36
N PRO A 124 -16.38 -2.45 13.37
CA PRO A 124 -15.60 -3.61 12.94
C PRO A 124 -15.11 -3.51 11.49
N GLY A 125 -15.92 -2.96 10.58
CA GLY A 125 -15.52 -2.74 9.19
C GLY A 125 -14.34 -1.78 9.07
N ILE A 126 -14.39 -0.63 9.74
CA ILE A 126 -13.31 0.34 9.79
C ILE A 126 -12.06 -0.28 10.44
N TYR A 127 -12.23 -1.01 11.55
CA TYR A 127 -11.14 -1.69 12.22
C TYR A 127 -10.41 -2.64 11.27
N LEU A 128 -11.12 -3.51 10.56
CA LEU A 128 -10.53 -4.48 9.65
C LEU A 128 -9.86 -3.81 8.44
N ALA A 129 -10.47 -2.77 7.87
CA ALA A 129 -9.89 -2.03 6.76
C ALA A 129 -8.49 -1.46 7.11
N ILE A 130 -8.33 -0.94 8.32
CA ILE A 130 -7.05 -0.43 8.82
C ILE A 130 -6.11 -1.58 9.20
N ALA A 131 -6.62 -2.61 9.86
CA ALA A 131 -5.83 -3.73 10.36
C ALA A 131 -5.19 -4.56 9.23
N TYR A 132 -5.81 -4.63 8.06
CA TYR A 132 -5.31 -5.37 6.90
C TYR A 132 -4.43 -4.56 5.94
N SER A 133 -4.17 -3.28 6.22
CA SER A 133 -3.47 -2.37 5.30
C SER A 133 -2.06 -2.81 4.88
N PHE A 134 -1.36 -3.59 5.70
CA PHE A 134 -0.02 -4.10 5.40
C PHE A 134 0.01 -5.51 4.79
N ALA A 135 -1.12 -6.21 4.72
CA ALA A 135 -1.17 -7.58 4.20
C ALA A 135 -0.58 -7.73 2.78
N PRO A 136 -0.88 -6.85 1.78
CA PRO A 136 -0.30 -7.00 0.44
C PRO A 136 1.24 -6.91 0.43
N TYR A 137 1.81 -6.08 1.29
CA TYR A 137 3.27 -5.91 1.38
C TYR A 137 3.95 -7.10 2.08
N LEU A 138 3.27 -7.76 3.02
CA LEU A 138 3.76 -8.98 3.66
C LEU A 138 3.84 -10.15 2.68
N ILE A 139 2.92 -10.24 1.72
CA ILE A 139 3.01 -11.23 0.64
C ILE A 139 4.30 -11.02 -0.17
N ILE A 140 4.62 -9.76 -0.53
CA ILE A 140 5.74 -9.46 -1.41
C ILE A 140 7.07 -9.51 -0.67
N GLU A 141 7.20 -8.83 0.48
CA GLU A 141 8.46 -8.68 1.22
C GLU A 141 8.78 -9.89 2.10
N LYS A 142 7.76 -10.62 2.59
CA LYS A 142 7.94 -11.76 3.49
C LYS A 142 7.50 -13.09 2.88
N LYS A 143 7.03 -13.08 1.62
CA LYS A 143 6.54 -14.28 0.90
C LYS A 143 5.48 -15.08 1.67
N MET A 144 4.66 -14.40 2.45
CA MET A 144 3.58 -15.01 3.23
C MET A 144 2.40 -15.43 2.35
N GLY A 145 1.68 -16.47 2.78
CA GLY A 145 0.40 -16.85 2.17
C GLY A 145 -0.67 -15.79 2.42
N ALA A 146 -1.74 -15.78 1.60
CA ALA A 146 -2.79 -14.77 1.65
C ALA A 146 -3.44 -14.61 3.05
N TRP A 147 -3.82 -15.73 3.68
CA TRP A 147 -4.41 -15.72 5.02
C TRP A 147 -3.42 -15.33 6.11
N GLU A 148 -2.21 -15.86 6.02
CA GLU A 148 -1.12 -15.55 6.96
C GLU A 148 -0.79 -14.07 6.95
N ALA A 149 -0.71 -13.44 5.77
CA ALA A 149 -0.47 -12.01 5.62
C ALA A 149 -1.58 -11.17 6.24
N LEU A 150 -2.85 -11.52 6.03
CA LEU A 150 -4.00 -10.85 6.67
C LEU A 150 -3.94 -10.94 8.19
N GLU A 151 -3.73 -12.14 8.72
CA GLU A 151 -3.72 -12.36 10.16
C GLU A 151 -2.50 -11.73 10.84
N THR A 152 -1.34 -11.76 10.20
CA THR A 152 -0.11 -11.10 10.68
C THR A 152 -0.28 -9.58 10.70
N SER A 153 -0.81 -8.99 9.60
CA SER A 153 -1.11 -7.57 9.56
C SER A 153 -2.10 -7.17 10.65
N ARG A 154 -3.19 -7.91 10.80
CA ARG A 154 -4.22 -7.66 11.82
C ARG A 154 -3.65 -7.69 13.23
N LYS A 155 -2.92 -8.74 13.60
CA LYS A 155 -2.33 -8.89 14.93
C LYS A 155 -1.35 -7.76 15.26
N ALA A 156 -0.51 -7.40 14.31
CA ALA A 156 0.47 -6.33 14.49
C ALA A 156 -0.21 -4.96 14.66
N ILE A 157 -1.11 -4.59 13.74
CA ILE A 157 -1.79 -3.29 13.79
C ILE A 157 -2.69 -3.15 15.00
N THR A 158 -3.33 -4.21 15.48
CA THR A 158 -4.20 -4.17 16.68
C THR A 158 -3.48 -3.59 17.90
N GLN A 159 -2.19 -3.83 18.06
CA GLN A 159 -1.42 -3.40 19.24
C GLN A 159 -1.29 -1.87 19.32
N TYR A 160 -1.23 -1.19 18.17
CA TYR A 160 -1.12 0.28 18.07
C TYR A 160 -2.15 0.90 17.13
N TRP A 161 -3.33 0.29 17.04
CA TRP A 161 -4.39 0.67 16.08
C TRP A 161 -4.72 2.17 16.14
N TRP A 162 -4.85 2.75 17.32
CA TRP A 162 -5.15 4.18 17.47
C TRP A 162 -4.03 5.09 16.94
N ARG A 163 -2.78 4.69 17.09
CA ARG A 163 -1.64 5.46 16.55
C ARG A 163 -1.64 5.39 15.04
N TYR A 164 -1.86 4.19 14.48
CA TYR A 164 -1.89 4.01 13.03
C TYR A 164 -3.12 4.69 12.40
N PHE A 165 -4.28 4.62 13.03
CA PHE A 165 -5.48 5.38 12.64
C PHE A 165 -5.21 6.89 12.65
N GLY A 166 -4.56 7.41 13.69
CA GLY A 166 -4.14 8.81 13.78
C GLY A 166 -3.18 9.22 12.66
N LEU A 167 -2.22 8.36 12.29
CA LEU A 167 -1.34 8.58 11.15
C LEU A 167 -2.12 8.60 9.83
N MET A 168 -3.06 7.68 9.62
CA MET A 168 -3.93 7.66 8.44
C MET A 168 -4.81 8.92 8.35
N LEU A 169 -5.37 9.37 9.46
CA LEU A 169 -6.14 10.60 9.53
C LEU A 169 -5.27 11.82 9.19
N LEU A 170 -4.07 11.92 9.75
CA LEU A 170 -3.12 12.98 9.42
C LEU A 170 -2.73 12.93 7.94
N ALA A 171 -2.45 11.73 7.41
CA ALA A 171 -2.14 11.54 5.99
C ALA A 171 -3.28 12.03 5.10
N THR A 172 -4.52 11.72 5.46
CA THR A 172 -5.72 12.19 4.74
C THR A 172 -5.84 13.71 4.79
N LEU A 173 -5.63 14.33 5.96
CA LEU A 173 -5.66 15.78 6.09
C LEU A 173 -4.56 16.47 5.27
N LEU A 174 -3.34 15.94 5.32
CA LEU A 174 -2.23 16.44 4.50
C LEU A 174 -2.51 16.29 3.00
N PHE A 175 -3.11 15.18 2.59
CA PHE A 175 -3.53 14.98 1.19
C PHE A 175 -4.57 16.02 0.77
N ILE A 176 -5.60 16.26 1.58
CA ILE A 176 -6.63 17.27 1.30
C ILE A 176 -6.01 18.67 1.19
N VAL A 177 -5.20 19.07 2.18
CA VAL A 177 -4.53 20.38 2.19
C VAL A 177 -3.59 20.53 1.00
N GLY A 178 -2.84 19.49 0.65
CA GLY A 178 -1.93 19.49 -0.50
C GLY A 178 -2.63 19.51 -1.85
N SER A 179 -3.91 19.14 -1.90
CA SER A 179 -4.71 19.21 -3.13
C SER A 179 -5.25 20.61 -3.41
N ILE A 180 -5.35 21.49 -2.40
CA ILE A 180 -5.90 22.83 -2.53
C ILE A 180 -5.11 23.70 -3.54
N PRO A 181 -3.75 23.80 -3.51
CA PRO A 181 -3.00 24.59 -4.47
C PRO A 181 -2.82 23.84 -5.80
N ILE A 182 -3.93 23.54 -6.50
CA ILE A 182 -3.92 22.91 -7.84
C ILE A 182 -3.03 21.66 -7.88
N LEU A 183 -3.10 20.81 -6.85
CA LEU A 183 -2.33 19.57 -6.69
C LEU A 183 -0.80 19.77 -6.54
N ILE A 184 -0.27 20.98 -6.60
CA ILE A 184 1.18 21.24 -6.47
C ILE A 184 1.72 20.74 -5.14
N GLY A 185 0.96 20.87 -4.05
CA GLY A 185 1.34 20.36 -2.73
C GLY A 185 1.54 18.86 -2.69
N LEU A 186 0.86 18.09 -3.54
CA LEU A 186 0.99 16.64 -3.60
C LEU A 186 2.38 16.18 -4.04
N VAL A 187 3.12 17.02 -4.77
CA VAL A 187 4.51 16.73 -5.19
C VAL A 187 5.44 16.48 -3.98
N TRP A 188 5.17 17.10 -2.85
CA TRP A 188 5.92 16.87 -1.61
C TRP A 188 5.25 15.86 -0.71
N ILE A 189 3.93 15.88 -0.66
CA ILE A 189 3.15 15.08 0.29
C ILE A 189 3.12 13.59 -0.09
N LEU A 190 2.89 13.24 -1.35
CA LEU A 190 2.79 11.84 -1.78
C LEU A 190 4.03 11.00 -1.47
N PRO A 191 5.27 11.44 -1.79
CA PRO A 191 6.45 10.68 -1.42
C PRO A 191 6.61 10.53 0.11
N ILE A 192 6.30 11.59 0.87
CA ILE A 192 6.37 11.56 2.34
C ILE A 192 5.40 10.54 2.91
N LEU A 193 4.15 10.52 2.43
CA LEU A 193 3.12 9.58 2.90
C LEU A 193 3.50 8.12 2.57
N GLY A 194 4.03 7.88 1.37
CA GLY A 194 4.52 6.55 0.99
C GLY A 194 5.65 6.08 1.91
N ILE A 195 6.64 6.93 2.20
CA ILE A 195 7.74 6.62 3.10
C ILE A 195 7.24 6.47 4.54
N ALA A 196 6.31 7.31 5.01
CA ALA A 196 5.76 7.24 6.37
C ALA A 196 5.05 5.90 6.61
N THR A 197 4.27 5.44 5.64
CA THR A 197 3.66 4.09 5.68
C THR A 197 4.75 3.01 5.74
N GLY A 198 5.81 3.16 4.94
CA GLY A 198 6.96 2.27 4.95
C GLY A 198 7.73 2.26 6.27
N GLU A 199 7.88 3.40 6.93
CA GLU A 199 8.48 3.49 8.27
C GLU A 199 7.72 2.66 9.31
N VAL A 200 6.39 2.76 9.30
CA VAL A 200 5.55 1.95 10.19
C VAL A 200 5.70 0.47 9.84
N PHE A 201 5.69 0.11 8.55
CA PHE A 201 5.91 -1.28 8.12
C PHE A 201 7.25 -1.81 8.62
N THR A 202 8.34 -1.08 8.37
CA THR A 202 9.70 -1.49 8.76
C THR A 202 9.85 -1.60 10.28
N LYS A 203 9.28 -0.68 11.04
CA LYS A 203 9.30 -0.71 12.51
C LYS A 203 8.47 -1.86 13.07
N THR A 204 7.40 -2.26 12.38
CA THR A 204 6.47 -3.33 12.82
C THR A 204 6.97 -4.73 12.45
N PHE A 205 7.42 -4.90 11.22
CA PHE A 205 7.73 -6.22 10.65
C PHE A 205 9.24 -6.46 10.43
N GLY A 206 10.08 -5.45 10.72
CA GLY A 206 11.51 -5.45 10.44
C GLY A 206 11.83 -5.14 8.97
N ALA A 207 13.03 -4.59 8.72
CA ALA A 207 13.61 -4.58 7.38
C ALA A 207 14.05 -6.01 7.06
N ASP A 208 13.80 -6.46 5.83
CA ASP A 208 14.32 -7.73 5.36
C ASP A 208 15.76 -7.51 4.93
N ASP A 209 16.70 -7.70 5.85
CA ASP A 209 18.13 -7.42 5.62
C ASP A 209 18.82 -8.51 4.80
N GLY A 210 18.08 -9.43 4.21
CA GLY A 210 18.64 -10.51 3.38
C GLY A 210 19.54 -11.51 4.14
N GLU A 211 19.86 -11.19 5.41
CA GLU A 211 20.85 -11.90 6.23
C GLU A 211 20.25 -13.02 7.11
N SER A 212 18.92 -13.10 7.18
CA SER A 212 18.26 -14.09 8.06
C SER A 212 18.05 -15.47 7.44
N LEU A 213 18.46 -15.70 6.20
CA LEU A 213 18.33 -17.00 5.52
C LEU A 213 19.60 -17.87 5.58
N GLU A 214 20.73 -17.35 6.11
CA GLU A 214 21.97 -18.14 6.21
C GLU A 214 22.25 -18.77 7.59
N LEU A 215 21.41 -18.53 8.60
CA LEU A 215 21.69 -19.00 9.98
C LEU A 215 20.84 -20.18 10.45
N GLU A 216 20.07 -20.82 9.57
CA GLU A 216 19.24 -21.97 9.95
C GLU A 216 19.49 -23.23 9.09
N VAL A 217 20.70 -23.36 8.55
CA VAL A 217 21.17 -24.62 7.93
C VAL A 217 22.55 -24.96 8.52
N ASP A 218 22.56 -25.45 9.74
CA ASP A 218 23.58 -26.35 10.31
C ASP A 218 22.95 -27.28 11.32
#